data_ae8af98eaca0dae93ea9ae64df00fdef
#
_entry.id   ae8af98eaca0dae93ea9ae64df00fdef
#
_cell.length_a   1.000
_cell.length_b   1.000
_cell.length_c   1.000
_cell.angle_alpha   90.00
_cell.angle_beta   90.00
_cell.angle_gamma   90.00
#
_symmetry.space_group_name_H-M   'P 1'
#
loop_
_entity.id
_entity.type
_entity.pdbx_description
1 polymer ?
#
loop_
_entity_poly.entity_id
_entity_poly.type
_entity_poly.pdbx_seq_one_letter_code
_entity_poly.pdbx_strand_id
1 'polypeptide(L)'
;NGKEISKEYFSKTAWEVFVEKIEKMSVSDMNVQKEYIRMAIELFSGNRCNYENHVYSMDDKKWKERRNQLEKVTIEQLESRILRHAIWNREKTQVNWLTTQLSDQNGANWRLLPMNHYLYSGLAGMLLLFYELKTAKRPQATKVYDTLKNEMFTYTEKGIHSFKDLDSSKTGLYEGEGSIVYVYLCLYKR
;
A
#
# COMPACT_ATOMS: atom_id res chain seq x y z
N ASN A 1 17.25 23.32 31.29
CA ASN A 1 16.16 24.14 31.85
C ASN A 1 14.83 23.43 31.59
N GLY A 2 14.52 22.43 32.48
CA GLY A 2 13.24 21.71 32.45
C GLY A 2 12.10 22.62 32.93
N LYS A 3 11.47 23.35 32.01
CA LYS A 3 10.17 23.95 32.30
C LYS A 3 9.13 22.84 32.24
N GLU A 4 8.41 22.62 33.32
CA GLU A 4 7.23 21.76 33.37
C GLU A 4 6.20 22.33 32.40
N ILE A 5 5.92 21.60 31.31
CA ILE A 5 5.11 22.12 30.20
C ILE A 5 3.62 21.99 30.52
N SER A 6 3.18 20.98 31.23
CA SER A 6 1.83 20.80 31.81
C SER A 6 1.78 19.53 32.63
N LYS A 7 0.99 19.52 33.71
CA LYS A 7 0.68 18.29 34.48
C LYS A 7 -0.37 17.42 33.80
N GLU A 8 -1.12 17.99 32.84
CA GLU A 8 -2.23 17.30 32.13
C GLU A 8 -2.05 17.36 30.61
N TYR A 9 -0.87 16.90 30.13
CA TYR A 9 -0.63 16.84 28.69
C TYR A 9 -1.48 15.76 28.01
N PHE A 10 -1.84 14.71 28.73
CA PHE A 10 -2.69 13.64 28.24
C PHE A 10 -4.03 13.66 28.97
N SER A 11 -5.13 13.80 28.22
CA SER A 11 -6.50 13.77 28.76
C SER A 11 -6.93 12.39 29.27
N LYS A 12 -6.20 11.34 28.91
CA LYS A 12 -6.45 9.95 29.28
C LYS A 12 -5.14 9.22 29.57
N THR A 13 -5.20 8.26 30.47
CA THR A 13 -4.07 7.36 30.74
C THR A 13 -3.91 6.36 29.57
N ALA A 14 -2.72 5.80 29.43
CA ALA A 14 -2.45 4.75 28.43
C ALA A 14 -3.39 3.54 28.60
N TRP A 15 -3.78 3.21 29.84
CA TRP A 15 -4.71 2.12 30.13
C TRP A 15 -6.13 2.43 29.65
N GLU A 16 -6.64 3.62 29.90
CA GLU A 16 -7.96 4.05 29.39
C GLU A 16 -8.02 4.01 27.86
N VAL A 17 -6.98 4.51 27.19
CA VAL A 17 -6.88 4.44 25.72
C VAL A 17 -6.82 3.00 25.23
N PHE A 18 -6.13 2.10 25.93
CA PHE A 18 -6.05 0.69 25.60
C PHE A 18 -7.41 -0.01 25.74
N VAL A 19 -8.10 0.20 26.86
CA VAL A 19 -9.43 -0.36 27.12
C VAL A 19 -10.43 0.12 26.06
N GLU A 20 -10.46 1.42 25.77
CA GLU A 20 -11.34 1.97 24.72
C GLU A 20 -11.06 1.37 23.34
N LYS A 21 -9.80 1.08 23.03
CA LYS A 21 -9.45 0.41 21.75
C LYS A 21 -10.01 -1.00 21.71
N ILE A 22 -9.87 -1.77 22.79
CA ILE A 22 -10.42 -3.13 22.88
C ILE A 22 -11.94 -3.12 22.74
N GLU A 23 -12.63 -2.24 23.48
CA GLU A 23 -14.08 -2.13 23.43
C GLU A 23 -14.61 -1.74 22.04
N LYS A 24 -13.82 -1.00 21.27
CA LYS A 24 -14.14 -0.59 19.90
C LYS A 24 -13.72 -1.60 18.82
N MET A 25 -13.05 -2.69 19.21
CA MET A 25 -12.65 -3.73 18.25
C MET A 25 -13.86 -4.44 17.68
N SER A 26 -13.92 -4.50 16.36
CA SER A 26 -14.92 -5.23 15.61
C SER A 26 -14.37 -6.56 15.06
N VAL A 27 -15.26 -7.44 14.62
CA VAL A 27 -14.86 -8.66 13.89
C VAL A 27 -14.06 -8.30 12.63
N SER A 28 -14.37 -7.17 11.99
CA SER A 28 -13.62 -6.66 10.84
C SER A 28 -12.18 -6.32 11.22
N ASP A 29 -11.96 -5.61 12.33
CA ASP A 29 -10.61 -5.27 12.82
C ASP A 29 -9.80 -6.54 13.13
N MET A 30 -10.46 -7.53 13.77
CA MET A 30 -9.83 -8.81 14.06
C MET A 30 -9.38 -9.55 12.77
N ASN A 31 -10.20 -9.53 11.72
CA ASN A 31 -9.85 -10.16 10.45
C ASN A 31 -8.68 -9.44 9.77
N VAL A 32 -8.64 -8.12 9.82
CA VAL A 32 -7.51 -7.31 9.33
C VAL A 32 -6.23 -7.67 10.09
N GLN A 33 -6.28 -7.77 11.42
CA GLN A 33 -5.13 -8.17 12.23
C GLN A 33 -4.65 -9.58 11.92
N LYS A 34 -5.55 -10.53 11.68
CA LYS A 34 -5.19 -11.89 11.24
C LYS A 34 -4.45 -11.88 9.90
N GLU A 35 -4.90 -11.07 8.94
CA GLU A 35 -4.21 -10.94 7.66
C GLU A 35 -2.81 -10.33 7.83
N TYR A 36 -2.61 -9.34 8.69
CA TYR A 36 -1.29 -8.80 8.98
C TYR A 36 -0.35 -9.84 9.58
N ILE A 37 -0.84 -10.63 10.53
CA ILE A 37 -0.07 -11.72 11.14
C ILE A 37 0.31 -12.76 10.08
N ARG A 38 -0.64 -13.17 9.22
CA ARG A 38 -0.39 -14.13 8.15
C ARG A 38 0.69 -13.62 7.18
N MET A 39 0.56 -12.39 6.70
CA MET A 39 1.52 -11.77 5.79
C MET A 39 2.91 -11.64 6.43
N ALA A 40 2.98 -11.27 7.71
CA ALA A 40 4.23 -11.16 8.44
C ALA A 40 4.92 -12.54 8.60
N ILE A 41 4.16 -13.60 8.87
CA ILE A 41 4.69 -14.97 8.98
C ILE A 41 5.19 -15.46 7.61
N GLU A 42 4.44 -15.22 6.54
CA GLU A 42 4.85 -15.58 5.17
C GLU A 42 6.15 -14.87 4.77
N LEU A 43 6.25 -13.57 5.08
CA LEU A 43 7.46 -12.79 4.84
C LEU A 43 8.65 -13.31 5.65
N PHE A 44 8.44 -13.60 6.93
CA PHE A 44 9.48 -14.14 7.81
C PHE A 44 9.96 -15.52 7.34
N SER A 45 9.05 -16.37 6.88
CA SER A 45 9.38 -17.66 6.29
C SER A 45 10.16 -17.51 4.99
N GLY A 46 9.79 -16.56 4.14
CA GLY A 46 10.51 -16.22 2.91
C GLY A 46 11.93 -15.71 3.18
N ASN A 47 12.12 -14.88 4.20
CA ASN A 47 13.45 -14.38 4.58
C ASN A 47 14.39 -15.46 5.15
N ARG A 48 13.83 -16.56 5.65
CA ARG A 48 14.63 -17.71 6.14
C ARG A 48 15.06 -18.67 5.02
N CYS A 49 14.40 -18.63 3.87
CA CYS A 49 14.88 -19.35 2.70
C CYS A 49 16.19 -18.69 2.27
N ASN A 50 17.33 -19.24 2.71
CA ASN A 50 18.62 -18.90 2.15
C ASN A 50 18.45 -18.87 0.63
N TYR A 51 18.79 -17.75 0.01
CA TYR A 51 19.00 -17.66 -1.43
C TYR A 51 20.24 -18.51 -1.78
N GLU A 52 20.21 -19.78 -1.48
CA GLU A 52 21.01 -20.72 -2.22
C GLU A 52 20.50 -20.62 -3.65
N ASN A 53 21.38 -20.15 -4.51
CA ASN A 53 21.22 -19.95 -5.93
C ASN A 53 20.32 -21.03 -6.57
N HIS A 54 19.03 -20.95 -6.35
CA HIS A 54 18.07 -21.60 -7.19
C HIS A 54 18.11 -20.83 -8.51
N VAL A 55 19.11 -21.17 -9.34
CA VAL A 55 18.99 -20.98 -10.76
C VAL A 55 17.63 -21.62 -11.08
N TYR A 56 16.63 -20.79 -11.27
CA TYR A 56 15.35 -21.22 -11.80
C TYR A 56 15.59 -21.73 -13.22
N SER A 57 16.05 -22.96 -13.36
CA SER A 57 15.83 -23.69 -14.58
C SER A 57 14.33 -23.94 -14.60
N MET A 58 13.60 -22.99 -15.12
CA MET A 58 12.17 -23.14 -15.31
C MET A 58 11.99 -24.21 -16.38
N ASP A 59 11.59 -25.40 -15.94
CA ASP A 59 11.10 -26.44 -16.82
C ASP A 59 10.01 -25.81 -17.69
N ASP A 60 10.25 -25.74 -19.00
CA ASP A 60 9.34 -25.15 -20.00
C ASP A 60 7.91 -25.69 -19.88
N LYS A 61 7.75 -26.90 -19.38
CA LYS A 61 6.47 -27.53 -19.15
C LYS A 61 5.71 -26.92 -17.99
N LYS A 62 6.39 -26.65 -16.87
CA LYS A 62 5.80 -25.95 -15.70
C LYS A 62 5.46 -24.50 -16.01
N TRP A 63 6.21 -23.87 -16.90
CA TRP A 63 5.96 -22.51 -17.34
C TRP A 63 4.71 -22.41 -18.20
N LYS A 64 4.53 -23.36 -19.16
CA LYS A 64 3.33 -23.47 -19.98
C LYS A 64 2.09 -23.78 -19.14
N GLU A 65 2.18 -24.66 -18.15
CA GLU A 65 1.09 -24.97 -17.23
C GLU A 65 0.69 -23.77 -16.38
N ARG A 66 1.67 -23.02 -15.84
CA ARG A 66 1.44 -21.78 -15.08
C ARG A 66 0.84 -20.68 -15.96
N ARG A 67 1.32 -20.52 -17.18
CA ARG A 67 0.78 -19.57 -18.14
C ARG A 67 -0.68 -19.86 -18.45
N ASN A 68 -1.02 -21.11 -18.74
CA ASN A 68 -2.40 -21.53 -18.98
C ASN A 68 -3.32 -21.34 -17.76
N GLN A 69 -2.79 -21.39 -16.55
CA GLN A 69 -3.54 -21.04 -15.33
C GLN A 69 -3.75 -19.53 -15.20
N LEU A 70 -2.74 -18.71 -15.53
CA LEU A 70 -2.83 -17.26 -15.50
C LEU A 70 -3.80 -16.70 -16.56
N GLU A 71 -3.85 -17.30 -17.75
CA GLU A 71 -4.79 -16.92 -18.80
C GLU A 71 -6.27 -17.13 -18.41
N LYS A 72 -6.55 -17.94 -17.38
CA LYS A 72 -7.89 -18.16 -16.84
C LYS A 72 -8.31 -17.17 -15.78
N VAL A 73 -7.39 -16.30 -15.31
CA VAL A 73 -7.72 -15.31 -14.29
C VAL A 73 -8.43 -14.12 -14.93
N THR A 74 -9.67 -13.91 -14.55
CA THR A 74 -10.46 -12.79 -15.06
C THR A 74 -10.12 -11.47 -14.35
N ILE A 75 -10.43 -10.34 -15.00
CA ILE A 75 -10.29 -9.00 -14.39
C ILE A 75 -11.08 -8.93 -13.07
N GLU A 76 -12.27 -9.56 -13.02
CA GLU A 76 -13.11 -9.63 -11.82
C GLU A 76 -12.42 -10.32 -10.64
N GLN A 77 -11.72 -11.40 -10.92
CA GLN A 77 -10.99 -12.15 -9.89
C GLN A 77 -9.80 -11.35 -9.37
N LEU A 78 -9.08 -10.66 -10.25
CA LEU A 78 -7.98 -9.78 -9.86
C LEU A 78 -8.49 -8.58 -9.05
N GLU A 79 -9.54 -7.91 -9.51
CA GLU A 79 -10.17 -6.81 -8.79
C GLU A 79 -10.62 -7.24 -7.38
N SER A 80 -11.37 -8.34 -7.29
CA SER A 80 -11.83 -8.89 -6.02
C SER A 80 -10.69 -9.23 -5.07
N ARG A 81 -9.58 -9.75 -5.61
CA ARG A 81 -8.39 -10.06 -4.83
C ARG A 81 -7.70 -8.80 -4.31
N ILE A 82 -7.55 -7.77 -5.13
CA ILE A 82 -6.98 -6.48 -4.72
C ILE A 82 -7.86 -5.81 -3.67
N LEU A 83 -9.18 -5.76 -3.89
CA LEU A 83 -10.12 -5.15 -2.97
C LEU A 83 -10.18 -5.86 -1.61
N ARG A 84 -10.02 -7.18 -1.59
CA ARG A 84 -9.98 -7.96 -0.35
C ARG A 84 -8.83 -7.57 0.58
N HIS A 85 -7.70 -7.18 0.00
CA HIS A 85 -6.51 -6.76 0.74
C HIS A 85 -6.43 -5.25 0.98
N ALA A 86 -7.45 -4.50 0.57
CA ALA A 86 -7.54 -3.07 0.80
C ALA A 86 -7.77 -2.76 2.28
N ILE A 87 -6.92 -1.91 2.83
CA ILE A 87 -6.95 -1.47 4.22
C ILE A 87 -7.53 -0.07 4.26
N TRP A 88 -8.66 0.07 4.92
CA TRP A 88 -9.36 1.33 5.06
C TRP A 88 -9.14 1.92 6.45
N ASN A 89 -9.01 3.25 6.52
CA ASN A 89 -9.14 3.92 7.81
C ASN A 89 -10.59 3.81 8.33
N ARG A 90 -10.79 4.15 9.59
CA ARG A 90 -12.10 4.01 10.26
C ARG A 90 -13.21 4.79 9.56
N GLU A 91 -12.92 6.00 9.10
CA GLU A 91 -13.85 6.90 8.41
C GLU A 91 -14.03 6.54 6.93
N LYS A 92 -13.29 5.56 6.42
CA LYS A 92 -13.26 5.15 5.00
C LYS A 92 -12.94 6.30 4.03
N THR A 93 -12.13 7.24 4.49
CA THR A 93 -11.62 8.37 3.71
C THR A 93 -10.22 8.14 3.14
N GLN A 94 -9.54 7.07 3.58
CA GLN A 94 -8.24 6.66 3.10
C GLN A 94 -8.21 5.16 2.86
N VAL A 95 -7.46 4.73 1.86
CA VAL A 95 -7.26 3.32 1.51
C VAL A 95 -5.81 3.06 1.16
N ASN A 96 -5.25 1.96 1.66
CA ASN A 96 -3.89 1.56 1.35
C ASN A 96 -3.79 0.02 1.28
N TRP A 97 -2.67 -0.48 0.83
CA TRP A 97 -2.32 -1.90 0.80
C TRP A 97 -0.95 -2.11 1.43
N LEU A 98 -0.72 -3.30 1.94
CA LEU A 98 0.62 -3.70 2.36
C LEU A 98 1.38 -4.28 1.17
N THR A 99 2.64 -3.87 1.07
CA THR A 99 3.57 -4.38 0.07
C THR A 99 4.88 -4.79 0.74
N THR A 100 5.62 -5.66 0.09
CA THR A 100 6.95 -6.05 0.53
C THR A 100 7.99 -5.13 -0.11
N GLN A 101 8.85 -4.55 0.70
CA GLN A 101 9.97 -3.72 0.24
C GLN A 101 11.28 -4.22 0.82
N LEU A 102 12.36 -4.09 0.06
CA LEU A 102 13.70 -4.36 0.54
C LEU A 102 14.10 -3.30 1.58
N SER A 103 14.61 -3.74 2.72
CA SER A 103 14.90 -2.85 3.84
C SER A 103 16.30 -2.25 3.81
N ASP A 104 17.20 -2.82 3.04
CA ASP A 104 18.57 -2.38 2.92
C ASP A 104 19.09 -2.47 1.48
N GLN A 105 20.18 -1.76 1.22
CA GLN A 105 20.82 -1.75 -0.09
C GLN A 105 21.45 -3.11 -0.46
N ASN A 106 21.66 -3.98 0.52
CA ASN A 106 22.24 -5.31 0.32
C ASN A 106 21.20 -6.35 -0.09
N GLY A 107 19.90 -5.98 -0.12
CA GLY A 107 18.82 -6.85 -0.59
C GLY A 107 18.52 -8.06 0.31
N ALA A 108 19.06 -8.07 1.54
CA ALA A 108 19.00 -9.26 2.40
C ALA A 108 17.68 -9.39 3.17
N ASN A 109 16.98 -8.29 3.42
CA ASN A 109 15.79 -8.29 4.27
C ASN A 109 14.59 -7.65 3.61
N TRP A 110 13.49 -8.36 3.59
CA TRP A 110 12.19 -7.84 3.17
C TRP A 110 11.41 -7.32 4.38
N ARG A 111 10.74 -6.20 4.21
CA ARG A 111 9.80 -5.64 5.19
C ARG A 111 8.42 -5.51 4.59
N LEU A 112 7.42 -5.72 5.43
CA LEU A 112 6.03 -5.45 5.09
C LEU A 112 5.70 -4.01 5.47
N LEU A 113 5.40 -3.18 4.48
CA LEU A 113 5.15 -1.74 4.66
C LEU A 113 3.88 -1.34 3.90
N PRO A 114 3.19 -0.27 4.34
CA PRO A 114 2.15 0.35 3.51
C PRO A 114 2.74 0.82 2.18
N MET A 115 1.94 0.77 1.12
CA MET A 115 2.33 1.35 -0.16
C MET A 115 2.68 2.83 0.00
N ASN A 116 3.74 3.26 -0.65
CA ASN A 116 4.11 4.67 -0.76
C ASN A 116 3.17 5.41 -1.74
N HIS A 117 3.47 6.67 -2.09
CA HIS A 117 2.64 7.46 -3.00
C HIS A 117 3.10 7.40 -4.47
N TYR A 118 4.17 6.66 -4.78
CA TYR A 118 4.77 6.67 -6.11
C TYR A 118 4.08 5.70 -7.10
N LEU A 119 4.55 5.70 -8.35
CA LEU A 119 3.91 4.93 -9.43
C LEU A 119 4.18 3.43 -9.31
N TYR A 120 5.47 3.04 -9.17
CA TYR A 120 5.86 1.65 -9.32
C TYR A 120 5.39 0.76 -8.16
N SER A 121 5.60 1.21 -6.93
CA SER A 121 5.29 0.42 -5.73
C SER A 121 4.22 1.06 -4.84
N GLY A 122 3.43 2.01 -5.39
CA GLY A 122 2.59 2.84 -4.55
C GLY A 122 1.20 3.21 -5.10
N LEU A 123 0.60 4.15 -4.38
CA LEU A 123 -0.80 4.55 -4.57
C LEU A 123 -1.06 5.24 -5.91
N ALA A 124 -0.05 5.90 -6.52
CA ALA A 124 -0.20 6.51 -7.83
C ALA A 124 -0.44 5.46 -8.92
N GLY A 125 0.23 4.29 -8.84
CA GLY A 125 -0.05 3.16 -9.72
C GLY A 125 -1.44 2.57 -9.50
N MET A 126 -1.85 2.45 -8.24
CA MET A 126 -3.20 2.01 -7.89
C MET A 126 -4.28 2.99 -8.39
N LEU A 127 -4.01 4.29 -8.35
CA LEU A 127 -4.90 5.32 -8.88
C LEU A 127 -5.16 5.13 -10.38
N LEU A 128 -4.12 4.84 -11.18
CA LEU A 128 -4.28 4.53 -12.61
C LEU A 128 -5.09 3.25 -12.82
N LEU A 129 -4.80 2.19 -12.09
CA LEU A 129 -5.53 0.93 -12.19
C LEU A 129 -7.03 1.15 -11.90
N PHE A 130 -7.34 1.83 -10.79
CA PHE A 130 -8.74 2.05 -10.42
C PHE A 130 -9.45 3.07 -11.31
N TYR A 131 -8.72 3.96 -11.98
CA TYR A 131 -9.26 4.78 -13.06
C TYR A 131 -9.76 3.90 -14.22
N GLU A 132 -8.97 2.96 -14.71
CA GLU A 132 -9.36 2.05 -15.79
C GLU A 132 -10.55 1.17 -15.38
N LEU A 133 -10.55 0.65 -14.16
CA LEU A 133 -11.68 -0.13 -13.65
C LEU A 133 -12.96 0.70 -13.50
N LYS A 134 -12.85 1.96 -13.10
CA LYS A 134 -13.98 2.91 -13.04
C LYS A 134 -14.55 3.16 -14.44
N THR A 135 -13.71 3.40 -15.44
CA THR A 135 -14.15 3.59 -16.84
C THR A 135 -14.85 2.37 -17.37
N ALA A 136 -14.47 1.17 -16.92
CA ALA A 136 -15.18 -0.08 -17.17
C ALA A 136 -16.49 -0.25 -16.38
N LYS A 137 -16.98 0.82 -15.73
CA LYS A 137 -18.25 0.89 -14.96
C LYS A 137 -18.33 -0.09 -13.79
N ARG A 138 -17.23 -0.33 -13.06
CA ARG A 138 -17.18 -1.18 -11.88
C ARG A 138 -17.44 -0.37 -10.61
N PRO A 139 -18.56 -0.60 -9.88
CA PRO A 139 -19.00 0.28 -8.79
C PRO A 139 -18.02 0.37 -7.62
N GLN A 140 -17.43 -0.77 -7.24
CA GLN A 140 -16.46 -0.82 -6.13
C GLN A 140 -15.17 -0.07 -6.48
N ALA A 141 -14.71 -0.19 -7.72
CA ALA A 141 -13.56 0.52 -8.22
C ALA A 141 -13.75 2.04 -8.21
N THR A 142 -14.97 2.53 -8.48
CA THR A 142 -15.28 3.96 -8.44
C THR A 142 -15.02 4.54 -7.05
N LYS A 143 -15.50 3.87 -6.00
CA LYS A 143 -15.27 4.32 -4.62
C LYS A 143 -13.78 4.38 -4.26
N VAL A 144 -13.03 3.34 -4.62
CA VAL A 144 -11.59 3.29 -4.37
C VAL A 144 -10.87 4.38 -5.14
N TYR A 145 -11.20 4.57 -6.42
CA TYR A 145 -10.64 5.63 -7.25
C TYR A 145 -10.85 7.02 -6.64
N ASP A 146 -12.08 7.34 -6.26
CA ASP A 146 -12.41 8.66 -5.72
C ASP A 146 -11.68 8.89 -4.37
N THR A 147 -11.55 7.86 -3.54
CA THR A 147 -10.76 7.92 -2.30
C THR A 147 -9.28 8.15 -2.57
N LEU A 148 -8.68 7.35 -3.46
CA LEU A 148 -7.27 7.49 -3.83
C LEU A 148 -6.97 8.86 -4.47
N LYS A 149 -7.86 9.35 -5.33
CA LYS A 149 -7.72 10.67 -5.95
C LYS A 149 -7.64 11.77 -4.90
N ASN A 150 -8.54 11.75 -3.91
CA ASN A 150 -8.55 12.74 -2.84
C ASN A 150 -7.31 12.63 -1.94
N GLU A 151 -6.88 11.42 -1.63
CA GLU A 151 -5.66 11.17 -0.83
C GLU A 151 -4.42 11.67 -1.55
N MET A 152 -4.25 11.32 -2.83
CA MET A 152 -3.13 11.77 -3.65
C MET A 152 -3.11 13.29 -3.84
N PHE A 153 -4.27 13.90 -4.02
CA PHE A 153 -4.38 15.36 -4.10
C PHE A 153 -3.95 16.02 -2.79
N THR A 154 -4.44 15.55 -1.64
CA THR A 154 -4.04 16.04 -0.31
C THR A 154 -2.54 15.88 -0.05
N TYR A 155 -1.96 14.74 -0.47
CA TYR A 155 -0.52 14.50 -0.38
C TYR A 155 0.26 15.54 -1.20
N THR A 156 -0.16 15.78 -2.45
CA THR A 156 0.50 16.73 -3.35
C THR A 156 0.41 18.16 -2.84
N GLU A 157 -0.76 18.60 -2.34
CA GLU A 157 -0.92 19.92 -1.74
C GLU A 157 0.02 20.14 -0.56
N LYS A 158 0.09 19.19 0.36
CA LYS A 158 1.01 19.24 1.49
C LYS A 158 2.47 19.27 1.04
N GLY A 159 2.82 18.49 0.02
CA GLY A 159 4.15 18.48 -0.59
C GLY A 159 4.54 19.84 -1.18
N ILE A 160 3.66 20.49 -1.91
CA ILE A 160 3.90 21.81 -2.52
C ILE A 160 4.31 22.85 -1.47
N HIS A 161 3.76 22.79 -0.26
CA HIS A 161 4.10 23.71 0.83
C HIS A 161 5.45 23.40 1.50
N SER A 162 6.01 22.21 1.31
CA SER A 162 7.27 21.76 1.91
C SER A 162 8.45 21.73 0.93
N PHE A 163 8.36 22.38 -0.21
CA PHE A 163 9.38 22.37 -1.28
C PHE A 163 10.79 22.83 -0.88
N LYS A 164 11.00 23.29 0.33
CA LYS A 164 12.31 23.71 0.82
C LYS A 164 13.30 22.56 1.04
N ASP A 165 12.79 21.32 1.10
CA ASP A 165 13.58 20.11 1.41
C ASP A 165 13.45 19.04 0.32
N LEU A 166 13.41 19.42 -0.95
CA LEU A 166 13.44 18.46 -2.06
C LEU A 166 14.73 17.65 -2.03
N ASP A 167 14.65 16.46 -1.48
CA ASP A 167 15.68 15.45 -1.62
C ASP A 167 15.73 15.03 -3.11
N SER A 168 16.81 15.42 -3.79
CA SER A 168 17.04 15.12 -5.21
C SER A 168 16.98 13.63 -5.54
N SER A 169 17.12 12.75 -4.54
CA SER A 169 16.99 11.30 -4.67
C SER A 169 15.56 10.84 -4.96
N LYS A 170 14.56 11.70 -4.75
CA LYS A 170 13.13 11.38 -4.90
C LYS A 170 12.47 11.96 -6.15
N THR A 171 13.24 12.38 -7.15
CA THR A 171 12.70 12.99 -8.39
C THR A 171 12.37 11.98 -9.49
N GLY A 172 12.58 10.68 -9.25
CA GLY A 172 12.44 9.62 -10.25
C GLY A 172 11.02 9.51 -10.83
N LEU A 173 10.97 9.10 -12.14
CA LEU A 173 9.70 8.92 -12.85
C LEU A 173 8.88 7.72 -12.35
N TYR A 174 9.52 6.68 -11.82
CA TYR A 174 8.84 5.47 -11.31
C TYR A 174 8.74 5.46 -9.79
N GLU A 175 9.80 5.88 -9.12
CA GLU A 175 9.94 5.92 -7.66
C GLU A 175 10.36 7.33 -7.23
N GLY A 176 9.42 8.26 -7.19
CA GLY A 176 9.67 9.64 -6.80
C GLY A 176 8.55 10.58 -7.22
N GLU A 177 8.71 11.86 -6.91
CA GLU A 177 7.70 12.91 -7.15
C GLU A 177 7.35 13.07 -8.63
N GLY A 178 8.32 12.85 -9.54
CA GLY A 178 8.07 12.84 -10.98
C GLY A 178 7.04 11.81 -11.42
N SER A 179 6.90 10.71 -10.68
CA SER A 179 5.90 9.67 -10.95
C SER A 179 4.48 10.16 -10.71
N ILE A 180 4.28 11.01 -9.70
CA ILE A 180 2.97 11.58 -9.37
C ILE A 180 2.53 12.56 -10.46
N VAL A 181 3.46 13.42 -10.91
CA VAL A 181 3.23 14.33 -12.04
C VAL A 181 2.86 13.56 -13.30
N TYR A 182 3.58 12.48 -13.59
CA TYR A 182 3.28 11.61 -14.74
C TYR A 182 1.87 11.03 -14.65
N VAL A 183 1.46 10.52 -13.49
CA VAL A 183 0.12 9.96 -13.29
C VAL A 183 -0.96 11.02 -13.50
N TYR A 184 -0.78 12.24 -12.97
CA TYR A 184 -1.74 13.33 -13.20
C TYR A 184 -1.83 13.71 -14.67
N LEU A 185 -0.72 13.75 -15.40
CA LEU A 185 -0.72 13.99 -16.85
C LEU A 185 -1.47 12.89 -17.62
N CYS A 186 -1.32 11.63 -17.21
CA CYS A 186 -2.06 10.51 -17.80
C CYS A 186 -3.57 10.64 -17.55
N LEU A 187 -3.99 11.05 -16.35
CA LEU A 187 -5.40 11.24 -16.01
C LEU A 187 -6.00 12.49 -16.67
N TYR A 188 -5.20 13.53 -16.90
CA TYR A 188 -5.66 14.76 -17.56
C TYR A 188 -5.90 14.57 -19.06
N LYS A 189 -5.10 13.74 -19.72
CA LYS A 189 -5.20 13.49 -21.17
C LYS A 189 -6.34 12.54 -21.58
N ARG A 190 -7.01 11.93 -20.60
CA ARG A 190 -8.10 10.95 -20.80
C ARG A 190 -9.46 11.51 -20.42
#